data_9ca641a72ae98c61db5ed8bba719382f
#
_entry.id   9ca641a72ae98c61db5ed8bba719382f
#
_cell.length_a   1.000
_cell.length_b   1.000
_cell.length_c   1.000
_cell.angle_alpha   90.00
_cell.angle_beta   90.00
_cell.angle_gamma   90.00
#
_symmetry.space_group_name_H-M   'P 1'
#
loop_
_entity.id
_entity.type
_entity.pdbx_description
1 polymer ?
#
loop_
_entity_poly.entity_id
_entity_poly.type
_entity_poly.pdbx_seq_one_letter_code
_entity_poly.pdbx_strand_id
1 'polypeptide(L)'
;PRLTNLIFQRLKYNNVNIYMSNYILTKSPLKNKKYRMTMPDENHKHDFGGVRENGEPYRDYILLNDRNSKFYEPDEAERKKVRASYRARHRGDKGLGSKHSPAELSWSLLWSKPTLAKAIKFYENKFNVKVINNV
;
A
#
# COMPACT_ATOMS: atom_id res chain seq x y z
N PRO A 1 10.19 5.24 -24.09
CA PRO A 1 10.62 6.49 -23.53
C PRO A 1 9.90 6.75 -22.22
N ARG A 2 10.18 7.86 -21.69
CA ARG A 2 9.63 8.28 -20.42
C ARG A 2 8.11 8.28 -20.37
N LEU A 3 7.42 8.44 -21.49
CA LEU A 3 5.96 8.47 -21.51
C LEU A 3 5.36 7.14 -21.10
N THR A 4 6.11 6.05 -21.28
CA THR A 4 5.66 4.75 -20.82
C THR A 4 5.71 4.64 -19.29
N ASN A 5 6.53 5.48 -18.66
CA ASN A 5 6.71 5.47 -17.21
C ASN A 5 5.99 6.63 -16.53
N LEU A 6 5.63 7.66 -17.29
CA LEU A 6 4.90 8.81 -16.78
C LEU A 6 3.44 8.67 -17.17
N ILE A 7 2.72 7.91 -16.38
CA ILE A 7 1.31 7.64 -16.65
C ILE A 7 0.48 8.62 -15.86
N PHE A 8 -0.29 9.44 -16.56
CA PHE A 8 -1.18 10.41 -15.94
C PHE A 8 -2.62 10.08 -16.29
N GLN A 9 -3.47 10.24 -15.32
CA GLN A 9 -4.89 10.15 -15.53
C GLN A 9 -5.46 11.55 -15.53
N ARG A 10 -6.16 11.89 -16.61
CA ARG A 10 -6.79 13.20 -16.76
C ARG A 10 -8.21 13.13 -16.21
N LEU A 11 -8.51 14.04 -15.31
CA LEU A 11 -9.84 14.15 -14.72
C LEU A 11 -10.43 15.51 -15.09
N LYS A 12 -11.75 15.53 -15.27
CA LYS A 12 -12.49 16.78 -15.47
C LYS A 12 -13.40 16.99 -14.28
N TYR A 13 -13.31 18.20 -13.71
CA TYR A 13 -14.14 18.56 -12.58
C TYR A 13 -14.39 20.07 -12.64
N ASN A 14 -15.66 20.48 -12.67
CA ASN A 14 -16.06 21.90 -12.77
C ASN A 14 -15.36 22.63 -13.93
N ASN A 15 -15.31 21.98 -15.10
CA ASN A 15 -14.67 22.52 -16.31
C ASN A 15 -13.17 22.76 -16.18
N VAL A 16 -12.53 22.21 -15.14
CA VAL A 16 -11.09 22.27 -14.95
C VAL A 16 -10.53 20.88 -15.22
N ASN A 17 -9.43 20.82 -15.95
CA ASN A 17 -8.71 19.57 -16.20
C ASN A 17 -7.70 19.36 -15.09
N ILE A 18 -7.82 18.21 -14.40
CA ILE A 18 -6.92 17.84 -13.32
C ILE A 18 -6.13 16.62 -13.77
N TYR A 19 -4.81 16.67 -13.59
CA TYR A 19 -3.93 15.56 -13.90
C TYR A 19 -3.53 14.88 -12.60
N MET A 20 -3.68 13.56 -12.58
CA MET A 20 -3.37 12.73 -11.43
C MET A 20 -2.27 11.78 -11.83
N SER A 21 -1.20 11.75 -11.03
CA SER A 21 -0.10 10.82 -11.26
C SER A 21 -0.54 9.39 -11.01
N ASN A 22 -0.11 8.48 -11.86
CA ASN A 22 -0.34 7.05 -11.69
C ASN A 22 0.89 6.42 -11.05
N TYR A 23 0.64 5.70 -9.97
CA TYR A 23 1.65 4.88 -9.29
C TYR A 23 1.37 3.43 -9.64
N ILE A 24 2.39 2.59 -9.61
CA ILE A 24 2.27 1.20 -10.01
C ILE A 24 2.68 0.32 -8.84
N LEU A 25 1.74 -0.50 -8.39
CA LEU A 25 1.98 -1.45 -7.30
C LEU A 25 2.27 -2.82 -7.90
N THR A 26 3.39 -3.41 -7.52
CA THR A 26 3.80 -4.74 -7.99
C THR A 26 4.31 -5.56 -6.82
N LYS A 27 4.53 -6.85 -7.05
CA LYS A 27 5.31 -7.65 -6.11
C LYS A 27 6.73 -7.11 -6.10
N SER A 28 7.35 -7.07 -4.94
CA SER A 28 8.73 -6.61 -4.85
C SER A 28 9.68 -7.67 -5.44
N PRO A 29 10.70 -7.27 -6.21
CA PRO A 29 11.75 -8.18 -6.63
C PRO A 29 12.73 -8.51 -5.49
N LEU A 30 12.65 -7.78 -4.38
CA LEU A 30 13.54 -8.05 -3.24
C LEU A 30 13.00 -9.19 -2.39
N LYS A 31 13.87 -10.09 -2.01
CA LYS A 31 13.53 -11.31 -1.29
C LYS A 31 12.84 -11.04 0.06
N ASN A 32 13.22 -9.95 0.72
CA ASN A 32 12.73 -9.64 2.06
C ASN A 32 11.60 -8.60 2.07
N LYS A 33 11.06 -8.24 0.91
CA LYS A 33 9.97 -7.27 0.80
C LYS A 33 8.80 -7.85 0.03
N LYS A 34 7.60 -7.42 0.41
CA LYS A 34 6.36 -7.96 -0.17
C LYS A 34 5.97 -7.24 -1.46
N TYR A 35 5.96 -5.92 -1.44
CA TYR A 35 5.48 -5.11 -2.56
C TYR A 35 6.46 -4.00 -2.89
N ARG A 36 6.33 -3.52 -4.13
CA ARG A 36 7.03 -2.33 -4.59
C ARG A 36 6.00 -1.33 -5.12
N MET A 37 6.11 -0.08 -4.69
CA MET A 37 5.37 1.02 -5.30
C MET A 37 6.33 1.81 -6.17
N THR A 38 6.04 1.88 -7.46
CA THR A 38 6.81 2.68 -8.41
C THR A 38 6.05 3.96 -8.69
N MET A 39 6.75 5.07 -8.61
CA MET A 39 6.23 6.42 -8.81
C MET A 39 6.97 7.06 -9.99
N PRO A 40 6.54 6.76 -11.25
CA PRO A 40 7.35 7.09 -12.43
C PRO A 40 7.59 8.59 -12.63
N ASP A 41 6.59 9.41 -12.36
CA ASP A 41 6.68 10.86 -12.53
C ASP A 41 7.60 11.53 -11.52
N GLU A 42 7.91 10.84 -10.43
CA GLU A 42 8.77 11.36 -9.38
C GLU A 42 10.11 10.61 -9.33
N ASN A 43 10.29 9.64 -10.21
CA ASN A 43 11.47 8.80 -10.28
C ASN A 43 11.80 8.11 -8.94
N HIS A 44 10.76 7.67 -8.25
CA HIS A 44 10.89 6.96 -6.98
C HIS A 44 10.34 5.55 -7.07
N LYS A 45 10.94 4.65 -6.32
CA LYS A 45 10.38 3.33 -6.07
C LYS A 45 10.70 2.93 -4.64
N HIS A 46 9.72 2.36 -3.97
CA HIS A 46 9.85 1.98 -2.57
C HIS A 46 9.34 0.57 -2.36
N ASP A 47 10.17 -0.24 -1.72
CA ASP A 47 9.79 -1.61 -1.35
C ASP A 47 9.31 -1.59 0.10
N PHE A 48 8.25 -2.32 0.38
CA PHE A 48 7.66 -2.33 1.70
C PHE A 48 6.98 -3.67 2.00
N GLY A 49 6.69 -3.87 3.28
CA GLY A 49 6.13 -5.13 3.75
C GLY A 49 7.23 -6.17 3.96
N GLY A 50 7.35 -6.66 5.20
CA GLY A 50 8.42 -7.60 5.53
C GLY A 50 8.12 -9.01 5.06
N VAL A 51 9.16 -9.72 4.65
CA VAL A 51 9.12 -11.15 4.34
C VAL A 51 10.28 -11.79 5.08
N ARG A 52 10.00 -12.90 5.77
CA ARG A 52 11.01 -13.64 6.53
C ARG A 52 11.98 -14.36 5.60
N GLU A 53 13.13 -14.78 6.13
CA GLU A 53 14.11 -15.50 5.35
C GLU A 53 13.57 -16.77 4.69
N ASN A 54 12.62 -17.43 5.35
CA ASN A 54 11.99 -18.64 4.82
C ASN A 54 10.94 -18.36 3.74
N GLY A 55 10.76 -17.10 3.33
CA GLY A 55 9.80 -16.72 2.29
C GLY A 55 8.40 -16.42 2.79
N GLU A 56 8.14 -16.58 4.08
CA GLU A 56 6.82 -16.27 4.63
C GLU A 56 6.70 -14.78 4.91
N PRO A 57 5.60 -14.13 4.49
CA PRO A 57 5.37 -12.74 4.86
C PRO A 57 5.09 -12.63 6.35
N TYR A 58 5.40 -11.48 6.93
CA TYR A 58 4.86 -11.13 8.23
C TYR A 58 3.37 -10.86 8.08
N ARG A 59 2.61 -11.13 9.14
CA ARG A 59 1.17 -10.90 9.08
C ARG A 59 0.87 -9.42 8.91
N ASP A 60 -0.26 -9.14 8.27
CA ASP A 60 -0.80 -7.81 8.15
C ASP A 60 -2.33 -7.90 8.22
N TYR A 61 -3.02 -6.76 8.14
CA TYR A 61 -4.46 -6.76 8.32
C TYR A 61 -5.18 -7.50 7.18
N ILE A 62 -4.62 -7.46 5.98
CA ILE A 62 -5.19 -8.18 4.84
C ILE A 62 -5.10 -9.68 5.07
N LEU A 63 -3.95 -10.18 5.52
CA LEU A 63 -3.77 -11.60 5.80
C LEU A 63 -4.65 -12.08 6.96
N LEU A 64 -4.87 -11.23 7.97
CA LEU A 64 -5.77 -11.55 9.07
C LEU A 64 -7.22 -11.72 8.62
N ASN A 65 -7.60 -11.06 7.53
CA ASN A 65 -8.96 -11.12 6.98
C ASN A 65 -9.12 -12.12 5.85
N ASP A 66 -8.04 -12.71 5.36
CA ASP A 66 -8.05 -13.62 4.23
C ASP A 66 -8.23 -15.06 4.71
N ARG A 67 -9.38 -15.66 4.39
CA ARG A 67 -9.71 -17.02 4.83
C ARG A 67 -8.73 -18.07 4.31
N ASN A 68 -8.01 -17.77 3.23
CA ASN A 68 -7.03 -18.69 2.65
C ASN A 68 -5.63 -18.50 3.23
N SER A 69 -5.46 -17.52 4.09
CA SER A 69 -4.17 -17.22 4.71
C SER A 69 -3.99 -18.05 5.98
N LYS A 70 -2.77 -18.51 6.22
CA LYS A 70 -2.44 -19.17 7.50
C LYS A 70 -2.55 -18.20 8.68
N PHE A 71 -2.61 -16.91 8.43
CA PHE A 71 -2.75 -15.89 9.46
C PHE A 71 -4.20 -15.49 9.70
N TYR A 72 -5.14 -16.14 9.03
CA TYR A 72 -6.54 -15.79 9.17
C TYR A 72 -7.00 -15.84 10.63
N GLU A 73 -7.62 -14.77 11.08
CA GLU A 73 -8.25 -14.68 12.40
C GLU A 73 -9.75 -14.60 12.22
N PRO A 74 -10.53 -15.62 12.63
CA PRO A 74 -11.98 -15.62 12.44
C PRO A 74 -12.72 -14.52 13.20
N ASP A 75 -12.18 -14.06 14.32
CA ASP A 75 -12.83 -13.06 15.16
C ASP A 75 -12.48 -11.66 14.69
N GLU A 76 -13.48 -10.95 14.18
CA GLU A 76 -13.30 -9.58 13.70
C GLU A 76 -12.76 -8.65 14.79
N ALA A 77 -13.24 -8.79 16.02
CA ALA A 77 -12.76 -7.94 17.11
C ALA A 77 -11.28 -8.17 17.37
N GLU A 78 -10.82 -9.41 17.27
CA GLU A 78 -9.40 -9.72 17.42
C GLU A 78 -8.58 -9.16 16.26
N ARG A 79 -9.09 -9.23 15.02
CA ARG A 79 -8.39 -8.62 13.90
C ARG A 79 -8.17 -7.12 14.10
N LYS A 80 -9.22 -6.43 14.57
CA LYS A 80 -9.13 -4.99 14.83
C LYS A 80 -8.18 -4.68 15.98
N LYS A 81 -8.12 -5.56 16.98
CA LYS A 81 -7.21 -5.41 18.11
C LYS A 81 -5.75 -5.51 17.64
N VAL A 82 -5.45 -6.48 16.78
CA VAL A 82 -4.11 -6.62 16.21
C VAL A 82 -3.74 -5.39 15.41
N ARG A 83 -4.67 -4.87 14.60
CA ARG A 83 -4.44 -3.64 13.85
C ARG A 83 -4.15 -2.45 14.77
N ALA A 84 -4.93 -2.32 15.84
CA ALA A 84 -4.73 -1.24 16.81
C ALA A 84 -3.34 -1.33 17.46
N SER A 85 -2.89 -2.56 17.76
CA SER A 85 -1.54 -2.77 18.30
C SER A 85 -0.46 -2.35 17.31
N TYR A 86 -0.62 -2.69 16.04
CA TYR A 86 0.30 -2.24 14.99
C TYR A 86 0.38 -0.71 14.97
N ARG A 87 -0.78 -0.06 14.94
CA ARG A 87 -0.85 1.39 14.89
C ARG A 87 -0.20 2.05 16.10
N ALA A 88 -0.41 1.47 17.29
CA ALA A 88 0.18 1.99 18.50
C ALA A 88 1.72 1.93 18.45
N ARG A 89 2.27 0.81 17.93
CA ARG A 89 3.73 0.66 17.82
C ARG A 89 4.34 1.55 16.75
N HIS A 90 3.60 1.82 15.66
CA HIS A 90 4.15 2.50 14.50
C HIS A 90 3.69 3.95 14.35
N ARG A 91 2.89 4.45 15.27
CA ARG A 91 2.36 5.81 15.21
C ARG A 91 3.44 6.88 15.09
N GLY A 92 4.60 6.64 15.70
CA GLY A 92 5.71 7.57 15.67
C GLY A 92 6.73 7.29 14.57
N ASP A 93 6.45 6.38 13.66
CA ASP A 93 7.41 6.03 12.61
C ASP A 93 7.71 7.24 11.73
N LYS A 94 8.99 7.40 11.42
CA LYS A 94 9.43 8.45 10.51
C LYS A 94 8.86 8.18 9.13
N GLY A 95 8.28 9.21 8.54
CA GLY A 95 7.71 9.11 7.19
C GLY A 95 6.21 8.90 7.14
N LEU A 96 5.55 8.65 8.27
CA LEU A 96 4.08 8.61 8.26
C LEU A 96 3.54 9.96 7.80
N GLY A 97 2.52 9.91 6.92
CA GLY A 97 1.96 11.09 6.30
C GLY A 97 2.60 11.43 4.96
N SER A 98 3.72 10.80 4.61
CA SER A 98 4.39 11.01 3.33
C SER A 98 4.08 9.85 2.38
N LYS A 99 3.49 10.14 1.23
CA LYS A 99 3.18 9.12 0.22
C LYS A 99 4.42 8.41 -0.31
N HIS A 100 5.60 8.97 -0.08
CA HIS A 100 6.86 8.42 -0.56
C HIS A 100 7.57 7.51 0.43
N SER A 101 7.02 7.29 1.62
CA SER A 101 7.74 6.52 2.63
C SER A 101 7.25 5.08 2.72
N PRO A 102 8.16 4.13 2.95
CA PRO A 102 7.75 2.75 3.23
C PRO A 102 6.85 2.63 4.45
N ALA A 103 7.03 3.49 5.44
CA ALA A 103 6.19 3.50 6.65
C ALA A 103 4.74 3.80 6.29
N GLU A 104 4.49 4.81 5.46
CA GLU A 104 3.13 5.16 5.05
C GLU A 104 2.55 4.10 4.11
N LEU A 105 3.38 3.55 3.22
CA LEU A 105 2.91 2.50 2.31
C LEU A 105 2.45 1.26 3.09
N SER A 106 3.19 0.86 4.11
CA SER A 106 2.77 -0.24 4.98
C SER A 106 1.51 0.09 5.76
N TRP A 107 1.47 1.28 6.37
CA TRP A 107 0.32 1.74 7.15
C TRP A 107 -0.96 1.73 6.31
N SER A 108 -0.89 2.31 5.11
CA SER A 108 -2.06 2.46 4.24
C SER A 108 -2.41 1.19 3.49
N LEU A 109 -1.43 0.50 2.92
CA LEU A 109 -1.70 -0.61 2.00
C LEU A 109 -1.76 -1.98 2.67
N LEU A 110 -1.15 -2.14 3.83
CA LEU A 110 -1.15 -3.43 4.53
C LEU A 110 -2.05 -3.44 5.76
N TRP A 111 -2.28 -2.31 6.39
CA TRP A 111 -2.93 -2.27 7.69
C TRP A 111 -4.22 -1.46 7.78
N SER A 112 -4.59 -0.70 6.75
CA SER A 112 -5.75 0.20 6.85
C SER A 112 -7.08 -0.51 6.63
N LYS A 113 -7.16 -1.43 5.68
CA LYS A 113 -8.40 -2.04 5.24
C LYS A 113 -8.25 -3.56 5.12
N PRO A 114 -9.37 -4.31 5.13
CA PRO A 114 -9.30 -5.77 5.12
C PRO A 114 -8.91 -6.40 3.79
N THR A 115 -8.94 -5.66 2.69
CA THR A 115 -8.53 -6.17 1.39
C THR A 115 -7.58 -5.19 0.72
N LEU A 116 -6.74 -5.71 -0.18
CA LEU A 116 -5.80 -4.86 -0.91
C LEU A 116 -6.55 -3.83 -1.77
N ALA A 117 -7.64 -4.22 -2.41
CA ALA A 117 -8.42 -3.29 -3.23
C ALA A 117 -8.92 -2.10 -2.42
N LYS A 118 -9.46 -2.36 -1.24
CA LYS A 118 -9.94 -1.30 -0.35
C LYS A 118 -8.80 -0.45 0.20
N ALA A 119 -7.67 -1.08 0.50
CA ALA A 119 -6.48 -0.37 0.99
C ALA A 119 -5.91 0.55 -0.07
N ILE A 120 -5.88 0.09 -1.33
CA ILE A 120 -5.46 0.93 -2.46
C ILE A 120 -6.37 2.16 -2.57
N LYS A 121 -7.68 1.94 -2.48
CA LYS A 121 -8.63 3.06 -2.54
C LYS A 121 -8.41 4.06 -1.42
N PHE A 122 -8.13 3.57 -0.23
CA PHE A 122 -7.82 4.42 0.91
C PHE A 122 -6.58 5.28 0.63
N TYR A 123 -5.52 4.68 0.12
CA TYR A 123 -4.28 5.37 -0.21
C TYR A 123 -4.51 6.39 -1.32
N GLU A 124 -5.23 6.01 -2.37
CA GLU A 124 -5.56 6.91 -3.48
C GLU A 124 -6.27 8.16 -2.99
N ASN A 125 -7.26 7.98 -2.12
CA ASN A 125 -8.05 9.10 -1.59
C ASN A 125 -7.23 9.97 -0.65
N LYS A 126 -6.35 9.35 0.13
CA LYS A 126 -5.52 10.07 1.10
C LYS A 126 -4.52 10.98 0.41
N PHE A 127 -3.94 10.55 -0.69
CA PHE A 127 -2.85 11.25 -1.35
C PHE A 127 -3.22 11.82 -2.72
N ASN A 128 -4.46 11.62 -3.14
CA ASN A 128 -4.94 12.11 -4.43
C ASN A 128 -4.07 11.61 -5.58
N VAL A 129 -3.87 10.32 -5.63
CA VAL A 129 -3.11 9.63 -6.67
C VAL A 129 -3.92 8.47 -7.20
N LYS A 130 -3.52 7.93 -8.36
CA LYS A 130 -4.10 6.72 -8.92
C LYS A 130 -3.07 5.61 -8.79
N VAL A 131 -3.51 4.42 -8.36
CA VAL A 131 -2.65 3.25 -8.25
C VAL A 131 -3.10 2.19 -9.23
N ILE A 132 -2.16 1.76 -10.08
CA ILE A 132 -2.36 0.63 -10.97
C ILE A 132 -1.91 -0.62 -10.22
N ASN A 133 -2.83 -1.54 -9.99
CA ASN A 133 -2.53 -2.76 -9.24
C ASN A 133 -2.07 -3.86 -10.20
N ASN A 134 -0.78 -4.12 -10.19
CA ASN A 134 -0.15 -5.19 -10.97
C ASN A 134 0.45 -6.28 -10.07
N VAL A 135 -0.15 -6.48 -8.92
CA VAL A 135 0.29 -7.52 -7.97
C VAL A 135 -0.08 -8.91 -8.46
#